data_8bb54b921e77a643951f3cd656c50d1c
#
_entry.id   8bb54b921e77a643951f3cd656c50d1c
#
_cell.length_a   1.000
_cell.length_b   1.000
_cell.length_c   1.000
_cell.angle_alpha   90.00
_cell.angle_beta   90.00
_cell.angle_gamma   90.00
#
_symmetry.space_group_name_H-M   'P 1'
#
loop_
_entity.id
_entity.type
_entity.pdbx_description
1 polymer ?
#
loop_
_entity_poly.entity_id
_entity_poly.type
_entity_poly.pdbx_seq_one_letter_code
_entity_poly.pdbx_strand_id
1 'polypeptide(L)'
;MRIEKVLLVEDDPLMKAFVIEVLQRKRWQVVHADTGRKAIDLIKKEIFDLIISDIRLPDLSGIEVLREAKEVYPKTIFILTTAYASVETAVEAMRLGAFNYLIKPFPKETLETVIEKAQEHGALVQENELLRHEVSLKHSLEKRQMIAESPIMKEMMERAAKIAKSNASVFISGESGTGKEVIASAIHFGSLRASKPFIRVNCAAIPHTLLESEFFGHEKGAFTGAINRRIGRFELADTGTLLLDEISEIPLEIQPKLLRAIQEQEFERVGGSKSIQVDTRFISTSNRNMKETIEKKQFREDLYYRLNVVPLHLPPLRERKEDILPLAEFFLEKICLENHKNRKRLSDSARQRLLAYPWPGNIRELANVIERSVVMNIDHFIEPGDLLIDLSCPVPQPSIQIIEPGASLAQIEKNHILSTVKLMKNNKTKAAEALDISIKTLRNKLKEYSIT
;
A
#
# COMPACT_ATOMS: atom_id res chain seq x y z
N MET A 1 9.46 -24.43 -6.50
CA MET A 1 10.86 -24.91 -6.72
C MET A 1 10.76 -26.25 -7.42
N ARG A 2 11.38 -26.37 -8.58
CA ARG A 2 11.46 -27.68 -9.26
C ARG A 2 12.59 -28.42 -8.55
N ILE A 3 12.28 -29.58 -7.94
CA ILE A 3 13.31 -30.41 -7.35
C ILE A 3 14.12 -31.01 -8.51
N GLU A 4 15.42 -30.71 -8.58
CA GLU A 4 16.34 -31.21 -9.60
C GLU A 4 17.45 -32.03 -8.97
N LYS A 5 17.94 -31.62 -7.79
CA LYS A 5 19.06 -32.23 -7.11
C LYS A 5 18.70 -32.68 -5.69
N VAL A 6 18.91 -33.97 -5.44
CA VAL A 6 18.56 -34.62 -4.17
C VAL A 6 19.78 -35.21 -3.50
N LEU A 7 19.97 -34.98 -2.21
CA LEU A 7 20.92 -35.67 -1.38
C LEU A 7 20.22 -36.77 -0.60
N LEU A 8 20.67 -38.02 -0.77
CA LEU A 8 20.25 -39.15 0.04
C LEU A 8 21.36 -39.50 1.04
N VAL A 9 21.02 -39.47 2.33
CA VAL A 9 21.93 -39.84 3.42
C VAL A 9 21.41 -41.12 4.07
N GLU A 10 22.03 -42.26 3.72
CA GLU A 10 21.55 -43.59 4.11
C GLU A 10 22.73 -44.57 4.10
N ASP A 11 22.95 -45.28 5.18
CA ASP A 11 24.02 -46.27 5.30
C ASP A 11 23.57 -47.70 4.94
N ASP A 12 22.25 -48.00 5.04
CA ASP A 12 21.73 -49.28 4.62
C ASP A 12 21.67 -49.42 3.09
N PRO A 13 22.42 -50.41 2.51
CA PRO A 13 22.42 -50.59 1.06
C PRO A 13 21.06 -50.93 0.44
N LEU A 14 20.20 -51.65 1.15
CA LEU A 14 18.85 -52.06 0.67
C LEU A 14 17.91 -50.82 0.61
N MET A 15 17.87 -50.06 1.69
CA MET A 15 17.06 -48.87 1.76
C MET A 15 17.57 -47.80 0.76
N LYS A 16 18.87 -47.62 0.61
CA LYS A 16 19.49 -46.78 -0.40
C LYS A 16 19.00 -47.16 -1.81
N ALA A 17 19.12 -48.45 -2.19
CA ALA A 17 18.69 -48.91 -3.51
C ALA A 17 17.20 -48.63 -3.75
N PHE A 18 16.36 -48.87 -2.75
CA PHE A 18 14.93 -48.65 -2.80
C PHE A 18 14.61 -47.13 -3.01
N VAL A 19 15.20 -46.24 -2.19
CA VAL A 19 14.96 -44.80 -2.32
C VAL A 19 15.48 -44.25 -3.65
N ILE A 20 16.67 -44.67 -4.08
CA ILE A 20 17.26 -44.29 -5.36
C ILE A 20 16.32 -44.70 -6.53
N GLU A 21 15.79 -45.93 -6.53
CA GLU A 21 14.86 -46.37 -7.57
C GLU A 21 13.62 -45.46 -7.65
N VAL A 22 13.04 -45.06 -6.52
CA VAL A 22 11.89 -44.13 -6.48
C VAL A 22 12.26 -42.76 -7.04
N LEU A 23 13.41 -42.22 -6.64
CA LEU A 23 13.87 -40.89 -7.06
C LEU A 23 14.26 -40.82 -8.54
N GLN A 24 14.90 -41.88 -9.08
CA GLN A 24 15.33 -41.94 -10.49
C GLN A 24 14.14 -41.89 -11.46
N ARG A 25 12.95 -42.38 -11.07
CA ARG A 25 11.72 -42.28 -11.89
C ARG A 25 11.31 -40.83 -12.15
N LYS A 26 11.70 -39.90 -11.29
CA LYS A 26 11.43 -38.45 -11.42
C LYS A 26 12.51 -37.73 -12.25
N ARG A 27 13.56 -38.42 -12.75
CA ARG A 27 14.70 -37.89 -13.50
C ARG A 27 15.52 -36.85 -12.73
N TRP A 28 15.62 -37.00 -11.41
CA TRP A 28 16.43 -36.10 -10.57
C TRP A 28 17.86 -36.57 -10.46
N GLN A 29 18.78 -35.63 -10.24
CA GLN A 29 20.16 -35.92 -9.92
C GLN A 29 20.25 -36.35 -8.44
N VAL A 30 20.54 -37.60 -8.18
CA VAL A 30 20.65 -38.10 -6.81
C VAL A 30 22.14 -38.23 -6.45
N VAL A 31 22.56 -37.52 -5.40
CA VAL A 31 23.86 -37.62 -4.76
C VAL A 31 23.67 -38.43 -3.48
N HIS A 32 24.64 -39.30 -3.16
CA HIS A 32 24.56 -40.17 -2.00
C HIS A 32 25.68 -39.94 -1.01
N ALA A 33 25.33 -39.93 0.29
CA ALA A 33 26.27 -39.97 1.41
C ALA A 33 25.91 -41.15 2.33
N ASP A 34 26.91 -41.89 2.78
CA ASP A 34 26.79 -43.03 3.68
C ASP A 34 27.02 -42.64 5.16
N THR A 35 27.43 -41.40 5.41
CA THR A 35 27.68 -40.86 6.74
C THR A 35 27.21 -39.42 6.86
N GLY A 36 26.94 -38.99 8.10
CA GLY A 36 26.48 -37.60 8.36
C GLY A 36 27.56 -36.56 8.05
N ARG A 37 28.83 -36.82 8.33
CA ARG A 37 29.94 -35.90 8.01
C ARG A 37 30.08 -35.70 6.51
N LYS A 38 30.00 -36.76 5.72
CA LYS A 38 30.04 -36.67 4.27
C LYS A 38 28.87 -35.87 3.72
N ALA A 39 27.70 -36.04 4.31
CA ALA A 39 26.49 -35.25 3.96
C ALA A 39 26.73 -33.77 4.24
N ILE A 40 27.24 -33.39 5.40
CA ILE A 40 27.57 -32.01 5.76
C ILE A 40 28.61 -31.41 4.82
N ASP A 41 29.66 -32.17 4.48
CA ASP A 41 30.67 -31.71 3.53
C ASP A 41 30.11 -31.46 2.14
N LEU A 42 29.12 -32.27 1.70
CA LEU A 42 28.41 -32.08 0.44
C LEU A 42 27.50 -30.85 0.51
N ILE A 43 26.74 -30.67 1.58
CA ILE A 43 25.85 -29.52 1.80
C ILE A 43 26.65 -28.20 1.79
N LYS A 44 27.87 -28.18 2.32
CA LYS A 44 28.75 -27.00 2.30
C LYS A 44 29.30 -26.67 0.91
N LYS A 45 29.39 -27.65 0.01
CA LYS A 45 29.95 -27.49 -1.35
C LYS A 45 28.89 -27.23 -2.40
N GLU A 46 27.69 -27.78 -2.23
CA GLU A 46 26.65 -27.80 -3.26
C GLU A 46 25.27 -27.59 -2.66
N ILE A 47 24.39 -26.96 -3.43
CA ILE A 47 23.00 -26.73 -3.02
C ILE A 47 22.16 -27.95 -3.41
N PHE A 48 21.32 -28.41 -2.48
CA PHE A 48 20.34 -29.48 -2.72
C PHE A 48 18.91 -28.94 -2.51
N ASP A 49 18.02 -29.32 -3.40
CA ASP A 49 16.61 -28.93 -3.30
C ASP A 49 15.88 -29.75 -2.26
N LEU A 50 16.22 -31.02 -2.17
CA LEU A 50 15.69 -31.99 -1.24
C LEU A 50 16.80 -32.81 -0.60
N ILE A 51 16.73 -33.00 0.71
CA ILE A 51 17.58 -33.92 1.45
C ILE A 51 16.69 -34.96 2.12
N ILE A 52 17.01 -36.23 1.92
CA ILE A 52 16.39 -37.37 2.62
C ILE A 52 17.49 -38.03 3.46
N SER A 53 17.32 -38.04 4.77
CA SER A 53 18.34 -38.57 5.69
C SER A 53 17.76 -39.55 6.68
N ASP A 54 18.49 -40.67 6.91
CA ASP A 54 18.23 -41.47 8.10
C ASP A 54 18.63 -40.66 9.35
N ILE A 55 17.90 -40.87 10.42
CA ILE A 55 18.23 -40.31 11.74
C ILE A 55 19.44 -41.03 12.35
N ARG A 56 19.53 -42.32 12.16
CA ARG A 56 20.67 -43.14 12.70
C ARG A 56 21.68 -43.36 11.64
N LEU A 57 22.75 -42.55 11.67
CA LEU A 57 23.90 -42.70 10.80
C LEU A 57 25.12 -43.18 11.63
N PRO A 58 26.14 -43.77 11.03
CA PRO A 58 27.24 -44.36 11.76
C PRO A 58 28.07 -43.38 12.60
N ASP A 59 28.09 -42.09 12.24
CA ASP A 59 28.96 -41.07 12.81
C ASP A 59 28.22 -39.91 13.48
N LEU A 60 27.12 -39.44 12.91
CA LEU A 60 26.33 -38.31 13.39
C LEU A 60 24.83 -38.62 13.28
N SER A 61 24.03 -37.93 14.07
CA SER A 61 22.56 -38.03 13.91
C SER A 61 22.08 -37.27 12.67
N GLY A 62 21.07 -37.82 11.96
CA GLY A 62 20.38 -37.09 10.88
C GLY A 62 19.73 -35.78 11.33
N ILE A 63 19.44 -35.62 12.64
CA ILE A 63 18.99 -34.38 13.24
C ILE A 63 20.11 -33.31 13.24
N GLU A 64 21.35 -33.70 13.45
CA GLU A 64 22.51 -32.81 13.37
C GLU A 64 22.74 -32.39 11.92
N VAL A 65 22.58 -33.30 10.95
CA VAL A 65 22.61 -32.98 9.52
C VAL A 65 21.52 -32.02 9.13
N LEU A 66 20.29 -32.19 9.66
CA LEU A 66 19.19 -31.26 9.46
C LEU A 66 19.52 -29.85 9.96
N ARG A 67 20.08 -29.76 11.19
CA ARG A 67 20.46 -28.46 11.78
C ARG A 67 21.47 -27.72 10.92
N GLU A 68 22.56 -28.37 10.56
CA GLU A 68 23.58 -27.80 9.66
C GLU A 68 23.00 -27.42 8.29
N ALA A 69 22.17 -28.28 7.71
CA ALA A 69 21.53 -27.99 6.43
C ALA A 69 20.64 -26.72 6.49
N LYS A 70 19.89 -26.54 7.57
CA LYS A 70 19.02 -25.40 7.78
C LYS A 70 19.78 -24.11 8.11
N GLU A 71 20.94 -24.19 8.74
CA GLU A 71 21.82 -23.05 8.96
C GLU A 71 22.44 -22.54 7.65
N VAL A 72 22.91 -23.46 6.77
CA VAL A 72 23.56 -23.09 5.50
C VAL A 72 22.50 -22.72 4.44
N TYR A 73 21.44 -23.51 4.28
CA TYR A 73 20.38 -23.35 3.30
C TYR A 73 19.00 -23.52 3.93
N PRO A 74 18.41 -22.48 4.55
CA PRO A 74 17.13 -22.57 5.27
C PRO A 74 15.95 -23.08 4.42
N LYS A 75 16.04 -22.92 3.10
CA LYS A 75 14.96 -23.27 2.14
C LYS A 75 15.01 -24.72 1.66
N THR A 76 16.11 -25.43 1.85
CA THR A 76 16.22 -26.84 1.45
C THR A 76 15.14 -27.67 2.15
N ILE A 77 14.39 -28.45 1.38
CA ILE A 77 13.38 -29.35 1.91
C ILE A 77 14.11 -30.55 2.54
N PHE A 78 13.76 -30.89 3.79
CA PHE A 78 14.44 -31.96 4.52
C PHE A 78 13.41 -32.98 5.01
N ILE A 79 13.59 -34.23 4.63
CA ILE A 79 12.79 -35.39 5.08
C ILE A 79 13.68 -36.30 5.90
N LEU A 80 13.22 -36.66 7.10
CA LEU A 80 13.90 -37.61 7.95
C LEU A 80 13.27 -38.98 7.83
N THR A 81 14.07 -40.03 7.83
CA THR A 81 13.65 -41.44 7.88
C THR A 81 14.20 -42.12 9.11
N THR A 82 13.50 -43.07 9.71
CA THR A 82 13.98 -43.84 10.88
C THR A 82 13.29 -45.18 11.03
N ALA A 83 14.01 -46.16 11.54
CA ALA A 83 13.43 -47.45 11.98
C ALA A 83 12.86 -47.41 13.42
N TYR A 84 13.25 -46.38 14.21
CA TYR A 84 12.86 -46.26 15.62
C TYR A 84 12.20 -44.88 15.83
N ALA A 85 10.90 -44.86 15.72
CA ALA A 85 10.13 -43.65 15.94
C ALA A 85 9.92 -43.40 17.43
N SER A 86 10.19 -42.16 17.89
CA SER A 86 9.67 -41.65 19.14
C SER A 86 8.97 -40.31 18.89
N VAL A 87 8.00 -40.01 19.73
CA VAL A 87 7.28 -38.73 19.64
C VAL A 87 8.24 -37.56 19.87
N GLU A 88 9.21 -37.73 20.75
CA GLU A 88 10.20 -36.72 21.09
C GLU A 88 11.08 -36.36 19.89
N THR A 89 11.64 -37.38 19.20
CA THR A 89 12.51 -37.15 18.02
C THR A 89 11.71 -36.58 16.84
N ALA A 90 10.45 -36.97 16.66
CA ALA A 90 9.61 -36.41 15.61
C ALA A 90 9.30 -34.91 15.87
N VAL A 91 8.94 -34.58 17.13
CA VAL A 91 8.67 -33.18 17.54
C VAL A 91 9.94 -32.33 17.41
N GLU A 92 11.11 -32.83 17.81
CA GLU A 92 12.37 -32.12 17.65
C GLU A 92 12.69 -31.86 16.18
N ALA A 93 12.57 -32.87 15.33
CA ALA A 93 12.80 -32.75 13.90
C ALA A 93 11.90 -31.69 13.25
N MET A 94 10.61 -31.68 13.59
CA MET A 94 9.66 -30.67 13.07
C MET A 94 9.97 -29.27 13.59
N ARG A 95 10.38 -29.12 14.84
CA ARG A 95 10.82 -27.82 15.40
C ARG A 95 12.06 -27.26 14.72
N LEU A 96 12.97 -28.12 14.28
CA LEU A 96 14.18 -27.77 13.54
C LEU A 96 13.91 -27.51 12.05
N GLY A 97 12.66 -27.67 11.59
CA GLY A 97 12.23 -27.34 10.23
C GLY A 97 12.32 -28.52 9.24
N ALA A 98 12.26 -29.76 9.72
CA ALA A 98 12.01 -30.89 8.82
C ALA A 98 10.64 -30.73 8.15
N PHE A 99 10.57 -31.05 6.86
CA PHE A 99 9.33 -31.04 6.11
C PHE A 99 8.44 -32.23 6.47
N ASN A 100 9.05 -33.40 6.65
CA ASN A 100 8.36 -34.61 7.02
C ASN A 100 9.31 -35.57 7.78
N TYR A 101 8.67 -36.58 8.43
CA TYR A 101 9.31 -37.62 9.20
C TYR A 101 8.67 -38.96 8.83
N LEU A 102 9.44 -39.92 8.30
CA LEU A 102 8.97 -41.19 7.80
C LEU A 102 9.51 -42.34 8.65
N ILE A 103 8.60 -43.26 9.05
CA ILE A 103 8.94 -44.45 9.84
C ILE A 103 9.16 -45.64 8.93
N LYS A 104 10.36 -46.23 8.99
CA LYS A 104 10.70 -47.46 8.27
C LYS A 104 10.08 -48.70 8.95
N PRO A 105 9.57 -49.70 8.17
CA PRO A 105 9.50 -49.71 6.72
C PRO A 105 8.31 -48.90 6.22
N PHE A 106 8.50 -48.15 5.12
CA PHE A 106 7.43 -47.40 4.46
C PHE A 106 7.24 -47.90 3.02
N PRO A 107 5.98 -47.98 2.54
CA PRO A 107 5.71 -48.33 1.17
C PRO A 107 6.13 -47.21 0.23
N LYS A 108 6.37 -47.58 -1.04
CA LYS A 108 6.78 -46.66 -2.10
C LYS A 108 5.82 -45.48 -2.27
N GLU A 109 4.53 -45.76 -2.22
CA GLU A 109 3.44 -44.76 -2.38
C GLU A 109 3.49 -43.69 -1.29
N THR A 110 3.91 -44.05 -0.06
CA THR A 110 4.10 -43.10 1.03
C THR A 110 5.24 -42.10 0.72
N LEU A 111 6.37 -42.61 0.25
CA LEU A 111 7.52 -41.77 -0.12
C LEU A 111 7.16 -40.86 -1.31
N GLU A 112 6.50 -41.40 -2.33
CA GLU A 112 6.05 -40.63 -3.50
C GLU A 112 5.08 -39.49 -3.08
N THR A 113 4.09 -39.78 -2.23
CA THR A 113 3.14 -38.79 -1.70
C THR A 113 3.84 -37.66 -0.92
N VAL A 114 4.82 -38.00 -0.08
CA VAL A 114 5.57 -37.01 0.70
C VAL A 114 6.42 -36.13 -0.22
N ILE A 115 7.03 -36.73 -1.23
CA ILE A 115 7.80 -36.02 -2.24
C ILE A 115 6.92 -35.06 -3.06
N GLU A 116 5.74 -35.50 -3.47
CA GLU A 116 4.77 -34.65 -4.20
C GLU A 116 4.34 -33.42 -3.37
N LYS A 117 3.99 -33.64 -2.10
CA LYS A 117 3.71 -32.54 -1.16
C LYS A 117 4.90 -31.59 -0.98
N ALA A 118 6.12 -32.15 -0.95
CA ALA A 118 7.34 -31.35 -0.88
C ALA A 118 7.54 -30.47 -2.12
N GLN A 119 7.26 -31.02 -3.31
CA GLN A 119 7.31 -30.27 -4.58
C GLN A 119 6.27 -29.14 -4.62
N GLU A 120 5.03 -29.42 -4.25
CA GLU A 120 3.96 -28.41 -4.17
C GLU A 120 4.32 -27.28 -3.20
N HIS A 121 4.79 -27.64 -2.01
CA HIS A 121 5.25 -26.66 -1.03
C HIS A 121 6.39 -25.78 -1.56
N GLY A 122 7.40 -26.40 -2.17
CA GLY A 122 8.52 -25.68 -2.77
C GLY A 122 8.10 -24.75 -3.91
N ALA A 123 7.15 -25.18 -4.74
CA ALA A 123 6.59 -24.36 -5.83
C ALA A 123 5.85 -23.13 -5.27
N LEU A 124 5.00 -23.32 -4.26
CA LEU A 124 4.25 -22.23 -3.61
C LEU A 124 5.18 -21.21 -2.93
N VAL A 125 6.25 -21.67 -2.27
CA VAL A 125 7.23 -20.77 -1.65
C VAL A 125 7.94 -19.93 -2.71
N GLN A 126 8.35 -20.54 -3.81
CA GLN A 126 9.03 -19.84 -4.92
C GLN A 126 8.09 -18.83 -5.62
N GLU A 127 6.85 -19.21 -5.90
CA GLU A 127 5.85 -18.31 -6.48
C GLU A 127 5.60 -17.11 -5.55
N ASN A 128 5.47 -17.35 -4.25
CA ASN A 128 5.32 -16.26 -3.28
C ASN A 128 6.53 -15.31 -3.26
N GLU A 129 7.75 -15.83 -3.40
CA GLU A 129 8.96 -15.01 -3.48
C GLU A 129 9.02 -14.20 -4.78
N LEU A 130 8.68 -14.81 -5.92
CA LEU A 130 8.60 -14.11 -7.19
C LEU A 130 7.57 -12.98 -7.14
N LEU A 131 6.37 -13.28 -6.63
CA LEU A 131 5.33 -12.26 -6.46
C LEU A 131 5.76 -11.14 -5.51
N ARG A 132 6.43 -11.46 -4.40
CA ARG A 132 7.02 -10.45 -3.50
C ARG A 132 8.09 -9.61 -4.17
N HIS A 133 8.94 -10.24 -5.00
CA HIS A 133 9.97 -9.53 -5.74
C HIS A 133 9.38 -8.62 -6.82
N GLU A 134 8.37 -9.07 -7.55
CA GLU A 134 7.63 -8.24 -8.53
C GLU A 134 6.93 -7.06 -7.85
N VAL A 135 6.26 -7.29 -6.72
CA VAL A 135 5.67 -6.24 -5.91
C VAL A 135 6.74 -5.24 -5.44
N SER A 136 7.88 -5.73 -4.96
CA SER A 136 9.01 -4.90 -4.54
C SER A 136 9.61 -4.08 -5.69
N LEU A 137 9.74 -4.66 -6.88
CA LEU A 137 10.19 -3.94 -8.09
C LEU A 137 9.19 -2.87 -8.52
N LYS A 138 7.89 -3.18 -8.56
CA LYS A 138 6.85 -2.18 -8.82
C LYS A 138 6.95 -1.01 -7.83
N HIS A 139 7.09 -1.30 -6.55
CA HIS A 139 7.22 -0.27 -5.53
C HIS A 139 8.53 0.53 -5.60
N SER A 140 9.65 -0.10 -6.00
CA SER A 140 10.89 0.64 -6.23
C SER A 140 10.80 1.58 -7.43
N LEU A 141 10.03 1.22 -8.45
CA LEU A 141 9.68 2.09 -9.57
C LEU A 141 8.74 3.23 -9.11
N GLU A 142 7.71 2.93 -8.32
CA GLU A 142 6.82 3.93 -7.73
C GLU A 142 7.57 4.92 -6.81
N LYS A 143 8.55 4.45 -6.03
CA LYS A 143 9.38 5.31 -5.19
C LYS A 143 10.28 6.26 -5.98
N ARG A 144 10.78 5.83 -7.15
CA ARG A 144 11.52 6.71 -8.11
C ARG A 144 10.62 7.72 -8.81
N GLN A 145 9.29 7.55 -8.73
CA GLN A 145 8.28 8.33 -9.44
C GLN A 145 7.64 9.41 -8.58
N MET A 146 8.08 9.59 -7.33
CA MET A 146 7.54 10.65 -6.49
C MET A 146 8.22 11.98 -6.86
N ILE A 147 7.47 12.80 -7.58
CA ILE A 147 7.89 14.14 -7.98
C ILE A 147 7.45 15.14 -6.92
N ALA A 148 8.41 15.83 -6.32
CA ALA A 148 8.21 16.80 -5.26
C ALA A 148 9.28 17.89 -5.41
N GLU A 149 9.05 18.84 -6.33
CA GLU A 149 9.97 19.95 -6.55
C GLU A 149 9.63 21.16 -5.70
N SER A 150 8.35 21.35 -5.38
CA SER A 150 7.91 22.45 -4.54
C SER A 150 8.47 22.35 -3.10
N PRO A 151 8.81 23.47 -2.46
CA PRO A 151 9.31 23.49 -1.08
C PRO A 151 8.35 22.82 -0.11
N ILE A 152 7.04 23.03 -0.28
CA ILE A 152 5.99 22.45 0.55
C ILE A 152 6.01 20.93 0.47
N MET A 153 6.16 20.34 -0.73
CA MET A 153 6.22 18.89 -0.88
C MET A 153 7.54 18.31 -0.38
N LYS A 154 8.66 19.02 -0.54
CA LYS A 154 9.95 18.61 0.02
C LYS A 154 9.87 18.51 1.55
N GLU A 155 9.33 19.53 2.21
CA GLU A 155 9.08 19.49 3.67
C GLU A 155 8.13 18.35 4.06
N MET A 156 7.05 18.15 3.29
CA MET A 156 6.11 17.06 3.52
C MET A 156 6.79 15.69 3.44
N MET A 157 7.68 15.50 2.47
CA MET A 157 8.46 14.26 2.31
C MET A 157 9.41 14.02 3.48
N GLU A 158 10.07 15.06 3.98
CA GLU A 158 10.91 14.96 5.17
C GLU A 158 10.11 14.57 6.41
N ARG A 159 8.91 15.17 6.59
CA ARG A 159 7.99 14.79 7.65
C ARG A 159 7.55 13.33 7.50
N ALA A 160 7.14 12.91 6.31
CA ALA A 160 6.76 11.54 6.02
C ALA A 160 7.90 10.54 6.33
N ALA A 161 9.14 10.87 6.00
CA ALA A 161 10.32 10.06 6.29
C ALA A 161 10.59 9.93 7.81
N LYS A 162 10.38 10.99 8.59
CA LYS A 162 10.47 10.94 10.06
C LYS A 162 9.37 10.06 10.67
N ILE A 163 8.14 10.25 10.20
CA ILE A 163 6.96 9.48 10.64
C ILE A 163 7.09 8.00 10.29
N ALA A 164 7.69 7.68 9.16
CA ALA A 164 7.92 6.31 8.71
C ALA A 164 8.67 5.46 9.76
N LYS A 165 9.60 6.06 10.49
CA LYS A 165 10.41 5.37 11.53
C LYS A 165 9.63 5.04 12.80
N SER A 166 8.41 5.56 12.98
CA SER A 166 7.53 5.28 14.12
C SER A 166 6.43 4.27 13.74
N ASN A 167 5.82 3.63 14.75
CA ASN A 167 4.64 2.78 14.58
C ASN A 167 3.31 3.56 14.75
N ALA A 168 3.36 4.89 14.92
CA ALA A 168 2.18 5.70 15.13
C ALA A 168 1.22 5.63 13.94
N SER A 169 -0.09 5.70 14.22
CA SER A 169 -1.12 5.84 13.20
C SER A 169 -1.00 7.20 12.51
N VAL A 170 -1.20 7.23 11.19
CA VAL A 170 -1.05 8.43 10.37
C VAL A 170 -2.38 8.73 9.69
N PHE A 171 -2.81 9.97 9.76
CA PHE A 171 -4.00 10.44 9.08
C PHE A 171 -3.63 11.45 7.98
N ILE A 172 -3.89 11.10 6.74
CA ILE A 172 -3.53 11.92 5.57
C ILE A 172 -4.80 12.57 5.03
N SER A 173 -4.93 13.87 5.17
CA SER A 173 -6.03 14.67 4.62
C SER A 173 -5.60 15.43 3.36
N GLY A 174 -6.55 15.73 2.51
CA GLY A 174 -6.32 16.52 1.30
C GLY A 174 -7.35 16.22 0.22
N GLU A 175 -7.50 17.09 -0.75
CA GLU A 175 -8.45 16.96 -1.85
C GLU A 175 -8.27 15.64 -2.62
N SER A 176 -9.31 15.23 -3.35
CA SER A 176 -9.22 14.06 -4.23
C SER A 176 -8.12 14.28 -5.30
N GLY A 177 -7.34 13.23 -5.59
CA GLY A 177 -6.31 13.28 -6.62
C GLY A 177 -5.02 14.00 -6.22
N THR A 178 -4.80 14.38 -4.95
CA THR A 178 -3.56 15.05 -4.49
C THR A 178 -2.37 14.12 -4.31
N GLY A 179 -2.56 12.79 -4.33
CA GLY A 179 -1.49 11.80 -4.16
C GLY A 179 -1.40 11.21 -2.74
N LYS A 180 -2.49 11.20 -1.97
CA LYS A 180 -2.53 10.64 -0.61
C LYS A 180 -2.01 9.20 -0.52
N GLU A 181 -2.40 8.34 -1.46
CA GLU A 181 -1.92 6.94 -1.50
C GLU A 181 -0.41 6.83 -1.76
N VAL A 182 0.15 7.75 -2.55
CA VAL A 182 1.59 7.77 -2.86
C VAL A 182 2.39 8.08 -1.59
N ILE A 183 1.93 9.07 -0.80
CA ILE A 183 2.53 9.40 0.50
C ILE A 183 2.37 8.24 1.49
N ALA A 184 1.19 7.60 1.55
CA ALA A 184 0.96 6.43 2.40
C ALA A 184 1.92 5.28 2.05
N SER A 185 2.12 5.01 0.76
CA SER A 185 3.10 4.04 0.27
C SER A 185 4.52 4.40 0.69
N ALA A 186 4.92 5.69 0.53
CA ALA A 186 6.24 6.16 0.94
C ALA A 186 6.49 5.98 2.45
N ILE A 187 5.49 6.23 3.28
CA ILE A 187 5.57 6.02 4.73
C ILE A 187 5.76 4.54 5.05
N HIS A 188 5.01 3.63 4.41
CA HIS A 188 5.19 2.20 4.64
C HIS A 188 6.57 1.72 4.22
N PHE A 189 7.00 2.00 2.97
CA PHE A 189 8.29 1.53 2.44
C PHE A 189 9.50 2.22 3.04
N GLY A 190 9.32 3.37 3.69
CA GLY A 190 10.34 4.02 4.52
C GLY A 190 10.40 3.53 5.97
N SER A 191 9.53 2.59 6.37
CA SER A 191 9.39 2.13 7.76
C SER A 191 10.16 0.86 8.07
N LEU A 192 10.20 0.49 9.34
CA LEU A 192 10.73 -0.81 9.80
C LEU A 192 9.90 -2.00 9.30
N ARG A 193 8.67 -1.75 8.81
CA ARG A 193 7.76 -2.75 8.24
C ARG A 193 7.80 -2.79 6.70
N ALA A 194 8.82 -2.22 6.05
CA ALA A 194 8.93 -2.11 4.59
C ALA A 194 8.88 -3.47 3.85
N SER A 195 9.35 -4.55 4.50
CA SER A 195 9.32 -5.92 3.98
C SER A 195 8.07 -6.71 4.36
N LYS A 196 7.17 -6.11 5.16
CA LYS A 196 5.95 -6.72 5.66
C LYS A 196 4.76 -6.39 4.75
N PRO A 197 3.60 -7.06 4.91
CA PRO A 197 2.43 -6.78 4.08
C PRO A 197 2.01 -5.31 4.12
N PHE A 198 1.68 -4.76 2.94
CA PHE A 198 1.02 -3.47 2.80
C PHE A 198 -0.34 -3.69 2.16
N ILE A 199 -1.37 -3.76 2.98
CA ILE A 199 -2.74 -4.02 2.53
C ILE A 199 -3.46 -2.68 2.35
N ARG A 200 -4.02 -2.47 1.15
CA ARG A 200 -4.77 -1.26 0.80
C ARG A 200 -6.25 -1.60 0.73
N VAL A 201 -7.08 -0.78 1.34
CA VAL A 201 -8.55 -0.91 1.30
C VAL A 201 -9.13 0.45 0.98
N ASN A 202 -9.77 0.55 -0.19
CA ASN A 202 -10.56 1.72 -0.54
C ASN A 202 -11.98 1.53 0.00
N CYS A 203 -12.32 2.28 1.07
CA CYS A 203 -13.60 2.15 1.76
C CYS A 203 -14.79 2.61 0.91
N ALA A 204 -14.58 3.52 -0.03
CA ALA A 204 -15.62 4.01 -0.94
C ALA A 204 -15.94 3.01 -2.08
N ALA A 205 -15.00 2.10 -2.41
CA ALA A 205 -15.18 1.16 -3.51
C ALA A 205 -15.89 -0.13 -3.09
N ILE A 206 -16.04 -0.39 -1.79
CA ILE A 206 -16.66 -1.62 -1.27
C ILE A 206 -18.12 -1.32 -0.91
N PRO A 207 -19.08 -2.15 -1.36
CA PRO A 207 -20.47 -2.02 -0.90
C PRO A 207 -20.56 -2.09 0.63
N HIS A 208 -21.37 -1.22 1.23
CA HIS A 208 -21.51 -1.10 2.69
C HIS A 208 -21.82 -2.42 3.37
N THR A 209 -22.66 -3.27 2.74
CA THR A 209 -23.03 -4.60 3.24
C THR A 209 -21.88 -5.61 3.29
N LEU A 210 -20.81 -5.39 2.53
CA LEU A 210 -19.65 -6.27 2.46
C LEU A 210 -18.44 -5.74 3.23
N LEU A 211 -18.45 -4.46 3.63
CA LEU A 211 -17.32 -3.83 4.32
C LEU A 211 -16.88 -4.60 5.57
N GLU A 212 -17.84 -5.00 6.39
CA GLU A 212 -17.54 -5.73 7.63
C GLU A 212 -16.85 -7.07 7.33
N SER A 213 -17.39 -7.82 6.36
CA SER A 213 -16.81 -9.10 5.93
C SER A 213 -15.44 -8.94 5.24
N GLU A 214 -15.22 -7.86 4.47
CA GLU A 214 -13.92 -7.58 3.87
C GLU A 214 -12.89 -7.19 4.94
N PHE A 215 -13.25 -6.39 5.95
CA PHE A 215 -12.34 -6.02 7.02
C PHE A 215 -11.96 -7.19 7.92
N PHE A 216 -12.97 -7.84 8.49
CA PHE A 216 -12.78 -8.81 9.58
C PHE A 216 -12.80 -10.26 9.11
N GLY A 217 -13.19 -10.52 7.84
CA GLY A 217 -13.43 -11.87 7.35
C GLY A 217 -14.73 -12.45 7.88
N HIS A 218 -15.05 -13.67 7.46
CA HIS A 218 -16.25 -14.36 7.91
C HIS A 218 -16.03 -15.87 8.04
N GLU A 219 -16.77 -16.46 8.94
CA GLU A 219 -16.88 -17.91 9.05
C GLU A 219 -17.94 -18.46 8.07
N LYS A 220 -17.84 -19.76 7.76
CA LYS A 220 -18.83 -20.43 6.91
C LYS A 220 -20.22 -20.31 7.56
N GLY A 221 -21.22 -19.87 6.78
CA GLY A 221 -22.60 -19.70 7.24
C GLY A 221 -22.89 -18.37 7.96
N ALA A 222 -21.98 -17.43 8.02
CA ALA A 222 -22.16 -16.16 8.70
C ALA A 222 -23.28 -15.28 8.10
N PHE A 223 -23.56 -15.42 6.81
CA PHE A 223 -24.67 -14.76 6.10
C PHE A 223 -25.08 -15.59 4.87
N THR A 224 -26.19 -15.23 4.25
CA THR A 224 -26.67 -15.88 3.01
C THR A 224 -25.66 -15.67 1.89
N GLY A 225 -24.95 -16.76 1.49
CA GLY A 225 -23.86 -16.72 0.51
C GLY A 225 -22.46 -16.98 1.09
N ALA A 226 -22.28 -17.07 2.40
CA ALA A 226 -21.01 -17.41 3.04
C ALA A 226 -20.76 -18.93 2.96
N ILE A 227 -20.46 -19.44 1.76
CA ILE A 227 -20.25 -20.88 1.49
C ILE A 227 -18.96 -21.37 2.16
N ASN A 228 -17.91 -20.56 2.14
CA ASN A 228 -16.59 -20.87 2.69
C ASN A 228 -16.16 -19.80 3.69
N ARG A 229 -15.26 -20.17 4.60
CA ARG A 229 -14.55 -19.21 5.45
C ARG A 229 -13.66 -18.31 4.58
N ARG A 230 -13.62 -17.00 4.90
CA ARG A 230 -12.74 -16.03 4.24
C ARG A 230 -11.95 -15.19 5.25
N ILE A 231 -10.68 -15.02 4.99
CA ILE A 231 -9.75 -14.19 5.77
C ILE A 231 -9.99 -12.71 5.46
N GLY A 232 -10.03 -11.86 6.50
CA GLY A 232 -10.24 -10.43 6.38
C GLY A 232 -8.95 -9.63 6.14
N ARG A 233 -9.11 -8.35 5.80
CA ARG A 233 -7.98 -7.43 5.53
C ARG A 233 -7.11 -7.19 6.76
N PHE A 234 -7.69 -7.22 7.96
CA PHE A 234 -6.94 -7.10 9.21
C PHE A 234 -5.99 -8.27 9.42
N GLU A 235 -6.42 -9.51 9.18
CA GLU A 235 -5.56 -10.69 9.25
C GLU A 235 -4.46 -10.65 8.18
N LEU A 236 -4.80 -10.22 6.95
CA LEU A 236 -3.82 -10.10 5.86
C LEU A 236 -2.76 -9.03 6.13
N ALA A 237 -3.10 -8.00 6.93
CA ALA A 237 -2.21 -6.92 7.30
C ALA A 237 -1.38 -7.21 8.56
N ASP A 238 -1.54 -8.39 9.15
CA ASP A 238 -0.81 -8.77 10.36
C ASP A 238 0.70 -8.60 10.20
N THR A 239 1.36 -8.07 11.23
CA THR A 239 2.77 -7.66 11.26
C THR A 239 3.14 -6.53 10.28
N GLY A 240 2.21 -6.07 9.46
CA GLY A 240 2.38 -5.12 8.37
C GLY A 240 1.72 -3.76 8.59
N THR A 241 1.19 -3.20 7.50
CA THR A 241 0.48 -1.91 7.49
C THR A 241 -0.84 -2.03 6.73
N LEU A 242 -1.91 -1.50 7.31
CA LEU A 242 -3.22 -1.39 6.67
C LEU A 242 -3.47 0.08 6.28
N LEU A 243 -3.65 0.32 4.98
CA LEU A 243 -4.10 1.60 4.45
C LEU A 243 -5.62 1.59 4.31
N LEU A 244 -6.28 2.48 5.03
CA LEU A 244 -7.72 2.74 4.97
C LEU A 244 -7.94 4.01 4.13
N ASP A 245 -8.14 3.84 2.82
CA ASP A 245 -8.35 4.96 1.90
C ASP A 245 -9.82 5.39 1.93
N GLU A 246 -10.06 6.70 1.95
CA GLU A 246 -11.38 7.33 2.10
C GLU A 246 -12.15 6.80 3.33
N ILE A 247 -11.49 6.80 4.51
CA ILE A 247 -12.03 6.27 5.77
C ILE A 247 -13.35 6.92 6.19
N SER A 248 -13.62 8.15 5.75
CA SER A 248 -14.85 8.88 6.01
C SER A 248 -16.10 8.25 5.38
N GLU A 249 -15.94 7.29 4.46
CA GLU A 249 -17.04 6.60 3.79
C GLU A 249 -17.53 5.36 4.56
N ILE A 250 -16.90 5.00 5.68
CA ILE A 250 -17.31 3.84 6.47
C ILE A 250 -18.62 4.12 7.23
N PRO A 251 -19.63 3.24 7.10
CA PRO A 251 -20.89 3.36 7.83
C PRO A 251 -20.70 3.39 9.34
N LEU A 252 -21.53 4.15 10.05
CA LEU A 252 -21.49 4.30 11.51
C LEU A 252 -21.54 2.97 12.26
N GLU A 253 -22.26 1.99 11.71
CA GLU A 253 -22.44 0.67 12.31
C GLU A 253 -21.15 -0.13 12.43
N ILE A 254 -20.22 0.08 11.51
CA ILE A 254 -18.92 -0.64 11.45
C ILE A 254 -17.86 0.08 12.31
N GLN A 255 -17.98 1.39 12.50
CA GLN A 255 -16.98 2.20 13.19
C GLN A 255 -16.66 1.74 14.63
N PRO A 256 -17.60 1.24 15.46
CA PRO A 256 -17.28 0.71 16.79
C PRO A 256 -16.40 -0.54 16.73
N LYS A 257 -16.67 -1.45 15.78
CA LYS A 257 -15.84 -2.67 15.59
C LYS A 257 -14.45 -2.30 15.10
N LEU A 258 -14.37 -1.33 14.17
CA LEU A 258 -13.11 -0.81 13.70
C LEU A 258 -12.29 -0.16 14.84
N LEU A 259 -12.94 0.63 15.69
CA LEU A 259 -12.31 1.24 16.86
C LEU A 259 -11.71 0.19 17.79
N ARG A 260 -12.47 -0.87 18.11
CA ARG A 260 -12.00 -1.98 18.94
C ARG A 260 -10.79 -2.66 18.32
N ALA A 261 -10.84 -2.99 17.03
CA ALA A 261 -9.74 -3.63 16.33
C ALA A 261 -8.45 -2.77 16.29
N ILE A 262 -8.58 -1.43 16.25
CA ILE A 262 -7.44 -0.50 16.27
C ILE A 262 -6.88 -0.30 17.69
N GLN A 263 -7.75 -0.31 18.72
CA GLN A 263 -7.34 -0.05 20.11
C GLN A 263 -6.74 -1.28 20.78
N GLU A 264 -7.44 -2.41 20.65
CA GLU A 264 -7.14 -3.67 21.34
C GLU A 264 -6.26 -4.59 20.50
N GLN A 265 -6.10 -4.27 19.20
CA GLN A 265 -5.40 -5.11 18.21
C GLN A 265 -5.96 -6.54 18.14
N GLU A 266 -7.27 -6.65 18.40
CA GLU A 266 -8.00 -7.90 18.31
C GLU A 266 -9.41 -7.69 17.74
N PHE A 267 -9.93 -8.73 17.10
CA PHE A 267 -11.28 -8.72 16.54
C PHE A 267 -11.79 -10.15 16.37
N GLU A 268 -13.08 -10.27 16.05
CA GLU A 268 -13.73 -11.53 15.70
C GLU A 268 -14.22 -11.50 14.26
N ARG A 269 -14.17 -12.63 13.56
CA ARG A 269 -14.79 -12.76 12.23
C ARG A 269 -16.29 -12.65 12.32
N VAL A 270 -16.92 -12.22 11.24
CA VAL A 270 -18.38 -12.19 11.14
C VAL A 270 -18.92 -13.63 11.28
N GLY A 271 -19.85 -13.83 12.21
CA GLY A 271 -20.40 -15.15 12.54
C GLY A 271 -19.48 -16.05 13.36
N GLY A 272 -18.32 -15.57 13.80
CA GLY A 272 -17.41 -16.29 14.69
C GLY A 272 -17.37 -15.69 16.10
N SER A 273 -16.86 -16.46 17.06
CA SER A 273 -16.66 -16.04 18.46
C SER A 273 -15.19 -16.13 18.90
N LYS A 274 -14.29 -16.49 17.98
CA LYS A 274 -12.86 -16.61 18.28
C LYS A 274 -12.19 -15.26 18.08
N SER A 275 -11.58 -14.71 19.15
CA SER A 275 -10.74 -13.54 19.08
C SER A 275 -9.45 -13.83 18.31
N ILE A 276 -9.08 -12.91 17.42
CA ILE A 276 -7.90 -12.96 16.57
C ILE A 276 -7.07 -11.71 16.88
N GLN A 277 -5.86 -11.93 17.36
CA GLN A 277 -4.90 -10.86 17.62
C GLN A 277 -4.09 -10.54 16.37
N VAL A 278 -3.81 -9.26 16.13
CA VAL A 278 -3.03 -8.76 15.00
C VAL A 278 -2.15 -7.58 15.43
N ASP A 279 -0.94 -7.50 14.91
CA ASP A 279 -0.05 -6.35 15.08
C ASP A 279 -0.02 -5.53 13.79
N THR A 280 -0.92 -4.58 13.64
CA THR A 280 -1.08 -3.80 12.41
C THR A 280 -0.83 -2.32 12.65
N ARG A 281 0.00 -1.70 11.78
CA ARG A 281 0.14 -0.24 11.70
C ARG A 281 -0.95 0.33 10.79
N PHE A 282 -1.58 1.44 11.20
CA PHE A 282 -2.66 2.06 10.44
C PHE A 282 -2.20 3.34 9.75
N ILE A 283 -2.58 3.49 8.47
CA ILE A 283 -2.52 4.74 7.73
C ILE A 283 -3.92 4.96 7.18
N SER A 284 -4.50 6.13 7.43
CA SER A 284 -5.86 6.47 6.98
C SER A 284 -5.83 7.69 6.09
N THR A 285 -6.67 7.74 5.08
CA THR A 285 -6.83 8.92 4.22
C THR A 285 -8.27 9.42 4.21
N SER A 286 -8.47 10.70 3.98
CA SER A 286 -9.79 11.29 3.71
C SER A 286 -9.65 12.53 2.83
N ASN A 287 -10.66 12.75 1.99
CA ASN A 287 -10.85 13.98 1.23
C ASN A 287 -11.88 14.91 1.86
N ARG A 288 -12.61 14.45 2.88
CA ARG A 288 -13.65 15.23 3.59
C ARG A 288 -13.05 16.05 4.73
N ASN A 289 -13.72 17.13 5.08
CA ASN A 289 -13.47 17.85 6.33
C ASN A 289 -13.98 17.01 7.50
N MET A 290 -13.06 16.40 8.24
CA MET A 290 -13.41 15.49 9.33
C MET A 290 -14.15 16.19 10.47
N LYS A 291 -13.88 17.49 10.74
CA LYS A 291 -14.60 18.25 11.77
C LYS A 291 -16.09 18.34 11.44
N GLU A 292 -16.41 18.76 10.22
CA GLU A 292 -17.79 18.82 9.75
C GLU A 292 -18.47 17.44 9.72
N THR A 293 -17.74 16.39 9.35
CA THR A 293 -18.26 15.03 9.28
C THR A 293 -18.60 14.49 10.67
N ILE A 294 -17.81 14.84 11.70
CA ILE A 294 -18.07 14.52 13.10
C ILE A 294 -19.26 15.32 13.63
N GLU A 295 -19.31 16.63 13.38
CA GLU A 295 -20.43 17.50 13.77
C GLU A 295 -21.78 17.01 13.19
N LYS A 296 -21.76 16.52 11.93
CA LYS A 296 -22.92 15.89 11.26
C LYS A 296 -23.23 14.48 11.76
N LYS A 297 -22.49 13.97 12.77
CA LYS A 297 -22.62 12.61 13.33
C LYS A 297 -22.50 11.49 12.28
N GLN A 298 -21.73 11.72 11.23
CA GLN A 298 -21.43 10.72 10.19
C GLN A 298 -20.14 9.93 10.50
N PHE A 299 -19.33 10.44 11.41
CA PHE A 299 -18.09 9.78 11.86
C PHE A 299 -17.94 9.95 13.38
N ARG A 300 -17.46 8.92 14.06
CA ARG A 300 -17.27 8.93 15.51
C ARG A 300 -15.99 9.69 15.86
N GLU A 301 -16.08 10.54 16.85
CA GLU A 301 -14.98 11.37 17.33
C GLU A 301 -13.86 10.52 17.96
N ASP A 302 -14.22 9.46 18.72
CA ASP A 302 -13.27 8.56 19.37
C ASP A 302 -12.41 7.79 18.34
N LEU A 303 -13.02 7.31 17.26
CA LEU A 303 -12.32 6.66 16.16
C LEU A 303 -11.38 7.64 15.44
N TYR A 304 -11.83 8.88 15.22
CA TYR A 304 -11.00 9.90 14.59
C TYR A 304 -9.72 10.17 15.40
N TYR A 305 -9.81 10.38 16.71
CA TYR A 305 -8.62 10.62 17.54
C TYR A 305 -7.68 9.41 17.60
N ARG A 306 -8.19 8.19 17.50
CA ARG A 306 -7.35 7.00 17.48
C ARG A 306 -6.60 6.82 16.16
N LEU A 307 -7.17 7.24 15.05
CA LEU A 307 -6.55 7.23 13.73
C LEU A 307 -5.63 8.43 13.51
N ASN A 308 -5.99 9.60 14.03
CA ASN A 308 -5.31 10.87 13.80
C ASN A 308 -4.26 11.18 14.89
N VAL A 309 -3.33 10.26 15.10
CA VAL A 309 -2.20 10.47 16.03
C VAL A 309 -1.18 11.40 15.40
N VAL A 310 -0.87 11.20 14.13
CA VAL A 310 0.02 12.08 13.37
C VAL A 310 -0.72 12.59 12.13
N PRO A 311 -1.17 13.87 12.13
CA PRO A 311 -1.82 14.46 10.97
C PRO A 311 -0.82 14.86 9.90
N LEU A 312 -1.15 14.56 8.63
CA LEU A 312 -0.52 15.07 7.44
C LEU A 312 -1.57 15.70 6.52
N HIS A 313 -1.34 16.90 6.06
CA HIS A 313 -2.24 17.58 5.14
C HIS A 313 -1.54 17.81 3.79
N LEU A 314 -2.04 17.19 2.72
CA LEU A 314 -1.52 17.37 1.38
C LEU A 314 -2.15 18.59 0.73
N PRO A 315 -1.35 19.58 0.32
CA PRO A 315 -1.85 20.76 -0.39
C PRO A 315 -2.37 20.37 -1.78
N PRO A 316 -3.39 21.06 -2.28
CA PRO A 316 -3.86 20.89 -3.65
C PRO A 316 -2.80 21.38 -4.65
N LEU A 317 -2.88 20.89 -5.91
CA LEU A 317 -1.87 21.15 -6.93
C LEU A 317 -1.70 22.63 -7.25
N ARG A 318 -2.75 23.44 -7.13
CA ARG A 318 -2.72 24.91 -7.31
C ARG A 318 -1.83 25.65 -6.30
N GLU A 319 -1.55 25.05 -5.13
CA GLU A 319 -0.67 25.62 -4.08
C GLU A 319 0.79 25.16 -4.22
N ARG A 320 1.07 24.25 -5.17
CA ARG A 320 2.41 23.71 -5.47
C ARG A 320 2.69 23.73 -6.97
N LYS A 321 2.66 24.91 -7.54
CA LYS A 321 2.76 25.10 -8.99
C LYS A 321 4.08 24.59 -9.59
N GLU A 322 5.15 24.59 -8.80
CA GLU A 322 6.46 24.07 -9.19
C GLU A 322 6.43 22.57 -9.52
N ASP A 323 5.45 21.83 -8.97
CA ASP A 323 5.29 20.40 -9.25
C ASP A 323 4.53 20.13 -10.57
N ILE A 324 3.78 21.11 -11.12
CA ILE A 324 2.89 20.90 -12.27
C ILE A 324 3.66 20.43 -13.49
N LEU A 325 4.70 21.16 -13.90
CA LEU A 325 5.46 20.81 -15.10
C LEU A 325 6.25 19.51 -14.95
N PRO A 326 6.98 19.28 -13.86
CA PRO A 326 7.64 18.00 -13.64
C PRO A 326 6.67 16.80 -13.63
N LEU A 327 5.49 16.95 -13.04
CA LEU A 327 4.44 15.93 -13.08
C LEU A 327 3.91 15.70 -14.50
N ALA A 328 3.66 16.79 -15.25
CA ALA A 328 3.18 16.69 -16.63
C ALA A 328 4.22 16.00 -17.53
N GLU A 329 5.50 16.33 -17.41
CA GLU A 329 6.59 15.69 -18.16
C GLU A 329 6.74 14.21 -17.79
N PHE A 330 6.63 13.88 -16.52
CA PHE A 330 6.63 12.51 -16.05
C PHE A 330 5.48 11.68 -16.65
N PHE A 331 4.24 12.18 -16.58
CA PHE A 331 3.09 11.49 -17.18
C PHE A 331 3.24 11.38 -18.70
N LEU A 332 3.76 12.42 -19.35
CA LEU A 332 4.00 12.42 -20.79
C LEU A 332 4.96 11.29 -21.19
N GLU A 333 6.08 11.16 -20.50
CA GLU A 333 7.06 10.10 -20.77
C GLU A 333 6.47 8.72 -20.49
N LYS A 334 5.83 8.54 -19.34
CA LYS A 334 5.19 7.28 -18.94
C LYS A 334 4.14 6.82 -19.93
N ILE A 335 3.21 7.72 -20.30
CA ILE A 335 2.11 7.40 -21.19
C ILE A 335 2.59 7.14 -22.64
N CYS A 336 3.61 7.87 -23.12
CA CYS A 336 4.23 7.58 -24.40
C CYS A 336 4.82 6.16 -24.44
N LEU A 337 5.51 5.74 -23.36
CA LEU A 337 6.06 4.39 -23.26
C LEU A 337 4.96 3.32 -23.22
N GLU A 338 3.92 3.51 -22.41
CA GLU A 338 2.80 2.56 -22.28
C GLU A 338 2.02 2.39 -23.57
N ASN A 339 1.91 3.46 -24.39
CA ASN A 339 1.18 3.42 -25.68
C ASN A 339 2.10 3.16 -26.89
N HIS A 340 3.37 2.81 -26.68
CA HIS A 340 4.35 2.59 -27.75
C HIS A 340 4.45 3.77 -28.74
N LYS A 341 4.24 5.00 -28.26
CA LYS A 341 4.36 6.22 -29.04
C LYS A 341 5.74 6.85 -28.88
N ASN A 342 6.18 7.57 -29.88
CA ASN A 342 7.40 8.38 -29.81
C ASN A 342 7.28 9.43 -28.68
N ARG A 343 8.39 9.73 -28.01
CA ARG A 343 8.43 10.73 -26.94
C ARG A 343 7.95 12.08 -27.50
N LYS A 344 6.91 12.61 -26.90
CA LYS A 344 6.35 13.93 -27.21
C LYS A 344 6.93 14.99 -26.29
N ARG A 345 6.73 16.26 -26.66
CA ARG A 345 7.16 17.43 -25.87
C ARG A 345 6.02 18.42 -25.74
N LEU A 346 5.97 19.15 -24.64
CA LEU A 346 5.04 20.25 -24.44
C LEU A 346 5.63 21.51 -25.10
N SER A 347 4.84 22.24 -25.90
CA SER A 347 5.20 23.56 -26.36
C SER A 347 5.24 24.57 -25.19
N ASP A 348 5.93 25.70 -25.33
CA ASP A 348 5.99 26.71 -24.26
C ASP A 348 4.61 27.31 -23.96
N SER A 349 3.77 27.44 -24.94
CA SER A 349 2.38 27.88 -24.81
C SER A 349 1.53 26.82 -24.06
N ALA A 350 1.75 25.55 -24.31
CA ALA A 350 1.10 24.46 -23.54
C ALA A 350 1.56 24.45 -22.07
N ARG A 351 2.85 24.65 -21.82
CA ARG A 351 3.40 24.78 -20.45
C ARG A 351 2.75 25.93 -19.68
N GLN A 352 2.61 27.09 -20.30
CA GLN A 352 1.95 28.26 -19.69
C GLN A 352 0.49 27.96 -19.36
N ARG A 353 -0.21 27.27 -20.26
CA ARG A 353 -1.62 26.86 -20.03
C ARG A 353 -1.75 25.90 -18.86
N LEU A 354 -0.87 24.92 -18.73
CA LEU A 354 -0.85 24.01 -17.58
C LEU A 354 -0.63 24.74 -16.25
N LEU A 355 0.27 25.72 -16.20
CA LEU A 355 0.58 26.53 -15.01
C LEU A 355 -0.55 27.48 -14.63
N ALA A 356 -1.34 27.95 -15.60
CA ALA A 356 -2.44 28.87 -15.38
C ALA A 356 -3.72 28.19 -14.86
N TYR A 357 -3.89 26.89 -15.09
CA TYR A 357 -5.10 26.16 -14.73
C TYR A 357 -5.10 25.76 -13.24
N PRO A 358 -6.23 25.85 -12.52
CA PRO A 358 -6.31 25.63 -11.08
C PRO A 358 -6.34 24.17 -10.64
N TRP A 359 -6.49 23.21 -11.54
CA TRP A 359 -6.48 21.76 -11.29
C TRP A 359 -7.43 21.31 -10.19
N PRO A 360 -8.76 21.46 -10.31
CA PRO A 360 -9.72 21.03 -9.29
C PRO A 360 -9.66 19.51 -9.02
N GLY A 361 -9.31 18.69 -10.02
CA GLY A 361 -9.06 17.25 -9.86
C GLY A 361 -7.60 16.92 -9.55
N ASN A 362 -6.76 17.93 -9.27
CA ASN A 362 -5.37 17.77 -8.85
C ASN A 362 -4.52 16.92 -9.83
N ILE A 363 -3.65 16.05 -9.30
CA ILE A 363 -2.75 15.21 -10.10
C ILE A 363 -3.54 14.21 -10.96
N ARG A 364 -4.70 13.72 -10.48
CA ARG A 364 -5.52 12.79 -11.26
C ARG A 364 -6.06 13.44 -12.53
N GLU A 365 -6.51 14.65 -12.44
CA GLU A 365 -6.95 15.43 -13.61
C GLU A 365 -5.79 15.75 -14.56
N LEU A 366 -4.65 16.19 -14.03
CA LEU A 366 -3.44 16.43 -14.82
C LEU A 366 -3.03 15.18 -15.61
N ALA A 367 -2.97 14.03 -14.98
CA ALA A 367 -2.65 12.76 -15.62
C ALA A 367 -3.62 12.45 -16.76
N ASN A 368 -4.94 12.58 -16.52
CA ASN A 368 -5.97 12.33 -17.52
C ASN A 368 -5.89 13.31 -18.71
N VAL A 369 -5.58 14.58 -18.46
CA VAL A 369 -5.39 15.59 -19.52
C VAL A 369 -4.19 15.22 -20.39
N ILE A 370 -3.06 14.88 -19.78
CA ILE A 370 -1.86 14.48 -20.52
C ILE A 370 -2.12 13.18 -21.29
N GLU A 371 -2.80 12.21 -20.69
CA GLU A 371 -3.13 10.95 -21.37
C GLU A 371 -3.98 11.19 -22.62
N ARG A 372 -5.05 11.96 -22.51
CA ARG A 372 -5.89 12.33 -23.66
C ARG A 372 -5.08 13.02 -24.74
N SER A 373 -4.22 13.99 -24.36
CA SER A 373 -3.37 14.71 -25.29
C SER A 373 -2.39 13.79 -26.03
N VAL A 374 -1.80 12.81 -25.33
CA VAL A 374 -0.91 11.82 -25.97
C VAL A 374 -1.66 10.90 -26.92
N VAL A 375 -2.85 10.44 -26.52
CA VAL A 375 -3.65 9.49 -27.31
C VAL A 375 -4.17 10.16 -28.59
N MET A 376 -4.70 11.38 -28.49
CA MET A 376 -5.39 12.08 -29.59
C MET A 376 -4.42 12.81 -30.53
N ASN A 377 -3.29 13.29 -30.03
CA ASN A 377 -2.32 14.01 -30.84
C ASN A 377 -1.43 13.03 -31.63
N ILE A 378 -1.16 13.33 -32.90
CA ILE A 378 -0.27 12.56 -33.79
C ILE A 378 1.12 13.22 -33.83
N ASP A 379 1.20 14.53 -33.63
CA ASP A 379 2.40 15.33 -33.76
C ASP A 379 3.40 15.10 -32.63
N HIS A 380 4.63 15.56 -32.83
CA HIS A 380 5.71 15.45 -31.84
C HIS A 380 5.55 16.46 -30.68
N PHE A 381 4.88 17.58 -30.91
CA PHE A 381 4.59 18.60 -29.91
C PHE A 381 3.12 18.58 -29.51
N ILE A 382 2.87 18.80 -28.23
CA ILE A 382 1.54 19.02 -27.67
C ILE A 382 1.34 20.53 -27.54
N GLU A 383 0.38 21.04 -28.30
CA GLU A 383 0.00 22.45 -28.32
C GLU A 383 -1.13 22.74 -27.30
N PRO A 384 -1.41 23.99 -26.93
CA PRO A 384 -2.49 24.33 -26.03
C PRO A 384 -3.85 23.79 -26.45
N GLY A 385 -4.11 23.67 -27.78
CA GLY A 385 -5.33 23.11 -28.32
C GLY A 385 -5.52 21.62 -28.04
N ASP A 386 -4.42 20.88 -27.93
CA ASP A 386 -4.42 19.44 -27.64
C ASP A 386 -4.69 19.13 -26.15
N LEU A 387 -4.43 20.13 -25.29
CA LEU A 387 -4.79 20.05 -23.87
C LEU A 387 -6.28 20.28 -23.75
N LEU A 388 -7.06 19.21 -23.80
CA LEU A 388 -8.52 19.22 -23.62
C LEU A 388 -8.85 19.54 -22.14
N ILE A 389 -8.47 20.71 -21.70
CA ILE A 389 -8.80 21.25 -20.38
C ILE A 389 -10.20 21.84 -20.47
N ASP A 390 -11.13 21.29 -19.74
CA ASP A 390 -12.51 21.73 -19.72
C ASP A 390 -12.61 23.07 -18.95
N LEU A 391 -12.66 24.17 -19.72
CA LEU A 391 -12.80 25.53 -19.15
C LEU A 391 -14.18 25.77 -18.53
N SER A 392 -15.10 24.81 -18.66
CA SER A 392 -16.45 24.88 -18.08
C SER A 392 -16.53 24.47 -16.61
N CYS A 393 -15.44 23.94 -16.00
CA CYS A 393 -15.37 23.87 -14.54
C CYS A 393 -15.32 25.29 -13.99
N PRO A 394 -16.27 25.69 -13.15
CA PRO A 394 -16.21 26.99 -12.53
C PRO A 394 -14.91 27.07 -11.73
N VAL A 395 -13.97 27.89 -12.19
CA VAL A 395 -12.88 28.36 -11.34
C VAL A 395 -13.55 28.80 -10.05
N PRO A 396 -13.12 28.39 -8.84
CA PRO A 396 -13.58 29.07 -7.63
C PRO A 396 -13.22 30.55 -7.81
N GLN A 397 -14.12 31.31 -8.34
CA GLN A 397 -13.97 32.75 -8.35
C GLN A 397 -13.82 33.14 -6.89
N PRO A 398 -12.85 34.02 -6.54
CA PRO A 398 -12.81 34.59 -5.21
C PRO A 398 -14.25 35.03 -4.96
N SER A 399 -14.86 34.49 -3.91
CA SER A 399 -16.26 34.63 -3.58
C SER A 399 -16.72 36.06 -3.87
N ILE A 400 -17.27 36.27 -5.04
CA ILE A 400 -18.16 37.41 -5.27
C ILE A 400 -19.25 37.11 -4.25
N GLN A 401 -19.28 37.86 -3.17
CA GLN A 401 -20.38 37.82 -2.22
C GLN A 401 -21.62 38.02 -3.06
N ILE A 402 -22.32 36.92 -3.32
CA ILE A 402 -23.65 36.98 -3.96
C ILE A 402 -24.45 37.83 -3.00
N ILE A 403 -24.77 39.03 -3.41
CA ILE A 403 -25.60 39.95 -2.66
C ILE A 403 -26.95 39.23 -2.54
N GLU A 404 -27.27 38.77 -1.33
CA GLU A 404 -28.57 38.12 -1.11
C GLU A 404 -29.68 39.04 -1.55
N PRO A 405 -30.64 38.56 -2.37
CA PRO A 405 -31.80 39.35 -2.75
C PRO A 405 -32.57 39.76 -1.49
N GLY A 406 -32.60 41.08 -1.19
CA GLY A 406 -33.19 41.65 0.02
C GLY A 406 -32.21 42.44 0.91
N ALA A 407 -30.93 42.42 0.64
CA ALA A 407 -29.99 43.30 1.35
C ALA A 407 -30.29 44.79 1.06
N SER A 408 -30.25 45.65 2.08
CA SER A 408 -30.43 47.08 1.89
C SER A 408 -29.29 47.70 1.08
N LEU A 409 -29.59 48.72 0.27
CA LEU A 409 -28.56 49.45 -0.52
C LEU A 409 -27.40 49.95 0.36
N ALA A 410 -27.71 50.39 1.59
CA ALA A 410 -26.69 50.85 2.55
C ALA A 410 -25.73 49.71 2.95
N GLN A 411 -26.24 48.49 3.11
CA GLN A 411 -25.44 47.31 3.44
C GLN A 411 -24.51 46.90 2.28
N ILE A 412 -25.04 46.97 1.06
CA ILE A 412 -24.29 46.68 -0.17
C ILE A 412 -23.19 47.70 -0.37
N GLU A 413 -23.52 48.99 -0.25
CA GLU A 413 -22.55 50.07 -0.31
C GLU A 413 -21.44 49.94 0.72
N LYS A 414 -21.78 49.66 1.97
CA LYS A 414 -20.81 49.44 3.05
C LYS A 414 -19.84 48.32 2.72
N ASN A 415 -20.36 47.14 2.34
CA ASN A 415 -19.54 45.98 2.02
C ASN A 415 -18.64 46.22 0.83
N HIS A 416 -19.14 46.91 -0.22
CA HIS A 416 -18.35 47.25 -1.42
C HIS A 416 -17.25 48.22 -1.10
N ILE A 417 -17.51 49.29 -0.34
CA ILE A 417 -16.48 50.23 0.13
C ILE A 417 -15.41 49.55 0.93
N LEU A 418 -15.77 48.72 1.91
CA LEU A 418 -14.83 48.03 2.78
C LEU A 418 -13.96 47.00 2.03
N SER A 419 -14.55 46.25 1.12
CA SER A 419 -13.80 45.29 0.29
C SER A 419 -12.83 46.00 -0.65
N THR A 420 -13.20 47.13 -1.26
CA THR A 420 -12.33 47.90 -2.15
C THR A 420 -11.18 48.56 -1.39
N VAL A 421 -11.43 49.11 -0.20
CA VAL A 421 -10.37 49.68 0.67
C VAL A 421 -9.37 48.59 1.07
N LYS A 422 -9.83 47.40 1.42
CA LYS A 422 -9.01 46.25 1.78
C LYS A 422 -8.17 45.76 0.58
N LEU A 423 -8.78 45.67 -0.60
CA LEU A 423 -8.12 45.27 -1.85
C LEU A 423 -6.99 46.26 -2.24
N MET A 424 -7.19 47.56 -1.98
CA MET A 424 -6.17 48.60 -2.23
C MET A 424 -5.20 48.78 -1.06
N LYS A 425 -5.05 47.79 -0.19
CA LYS A 425 -4.13 47.77 0.95
C LYS A 425 -4.25 49.02 1.85
N ASN A 426 -5.46 49.45 2.14
CA ASN A 426 -5.80 50.67 2.91
C ASN A 426 -5.35 52.01 2.27
N ASN A 427 -5.01 52.02 0.99
CA ASN A 427 -4.72 53.26 0.29
C ASN A 427 -6.03 53.97 -0.09
N LYS A 428 -6.43 54.94 0.74
CA LYS A 428 -7.70 55.68 0.61
C LYS A 428 -7.80 56.48 -0.70
N THR A 429 -6.70 56.92 -1.27
CA THR A 429 -6.70 57.67 -2.55
C THR A 429 -7.03 56.73 -3.73
N LYS A 430 -6.32 55.59 -3.84
CA LYS A 430 -6.57 54.62 -4.89
C LYS A 430 -7.95 53.93 -4.74
N ALA A 431 -8.42 53.74 -3.51
CA ALA A 431 -9.75 53.21 -3.25
C ALA A 431 -10.87 54.16 -3.66
N ALA A 432 -10.69 55.47 -3.45
CA ALA A 432 -11.65 56.48 -3.88
C ALA A 432 -11.73 56.57 -5.42
N GLU A 433 -10.58 56.51 -6.09
CA GLU A 433 -10.48 56.47 -7.55
C GLU A 433 -11.15 55.24 -8.15
N ALA A 434 -10.93 54.04 -7.56
CA ALA A 434 -11.55 52.77 -7.97
C ALA A 434 -13.07 52.75 -7.74
N LEU A 435 -13.58 53.49 -6.74
CA LEU A 435 -15.01 53.59 -6.41
C LEU A 435 -15.69 54.77 -7.14
N ASP A 436 -14.97 55.52 -7.92
CA ASP A 436 -15.43 56.73 -8.61
C ASP A 436 -16.12 57.74 -7.67
N ILE A 437 -15.54 57.94 -6.47
CA ILE A 437 -16.02 58.86 -5.45
C ILE A 437 -14.90 59.78 -4.97
N SER A 438 -15.27 60.94 -4.42
CA SER A 438 -14.28 61.86 -3.85
C SER A 438 -13.64 61.24 -2.59
N ILE A 439 -12.34 61.54 -2.35
CA ILE A 439 -11.63 61.10 -1.14
C ILE A 439 -12.36 61.58 0.13
N LYS A 440 -12.98 62.77 0.07
CA LYS A 440 -13.77 63.35 1.15
C LYS A 440 -15.01 62.49 1.42
N THR A 441 -15.72 62.03 0.40
CA THR A 441 -16.88 61.14 0.48
C THR A 441 -16.47 59.81 1.11
N LEU A 442 -15.39 59.20 0.64
CA LEU A 442 -14.89 57.94 1.18
C LEU A 442 -14.54 58.07 2.69
N ARG A 443 -13.85 59.14 3.09
CA ARG A 443 -13.52 59.38 4.51
C ARG A 443 -14.77 59.56 5.37
N ASN A 444 -15.79 60.25 4.90
CA ASN A 444 -17.04 60.44 5.62
C ASN A 444 -17.77 59.11 5.80
N LYS A 445 -17.82 58.28 4.76
CA LYS A 445 -18.44 56.93 4.78
C LYS A 445 -17.67 55.98 5.73
N LEU A 446 -16.35 55.99 5.73
CA LEU A 446 -15.57 55.19 6.66
C LEU A 446 -15.73 55.60 8.11
N LYS A 447 -15.92 56.91 8.39
CA LYS A 447 -16.25 57.41 9.74
C LYS A 447 -17.66 56.96 10.17
N GLU A 448 -18.64 57.04 9.26
CA GLU A 448 -20.02 56.58 9.52
C GLU A 448 -20.04 55.05 9.88
N TYR A 449 -19.18 54.27 9.27
CA TYR A 449 -19.03 52.83 9.55
C TYR A 449 -18.18 52.50 10.76
N SER A 450 -17.72 53.49 11.55
CA SER A 450 -16.87 53.34 12.76
C SER A 450 -15.50 52.67 12.51
N ILE A 451 -14.93 52.85 11.31
CA ILE A 451 -13.62 52.33 10.95
C ILE A 451 -12.70 53.54 10.75
N THR A 452 -11.72 53.69 11.64
CA THR A 452 -10.72 54.78 11.64
C THR A 452 -9.62 54.54 10.62
#